data_a5a2c2eed0f22cdf8f0b7455f953f742
#
_entry.id   a5a2c2eed0f22cdf8f0b7455f953f742
#
_cell.length_a   1.000
_cell.length_b   1.000
_cell.length_c   1.000
_cell.angle_alpha   90.00
_cell.angle_beta   90.00
_cell.angle_gamma   90.00
#
_symmetry.space_group_name_H-M   'P 1'
#
loop_
_entity.id
_entity.type
_entity.pdbx_description
1 polymer ?
#
loop_
_entity_poly.entity_id
_entity_poly.type
_entity_poly.pdbx_seq_one_letter_code
_entity_poly.pdbx_strand_id
1 'polypeptide(L)'
;MCMIVFSEDVAVKKALVKVYTSHQLFDYLAPWQYGQSANSTATGFIIDGERIITNAHAVLNSKFLQVRKEGDSKKYKAVVKFTSEEYDLALVEIEDKSFFKGTVPLKLGTLPEIQEKLTVYGYPLGGDKLSTTQGIVSRMEHNTYTLTNRKFLIGQTDAAINSGNSGGPVVSKGKVAGVAFAGLNSADNIGYFIPVNILNNFLEDIKDGKYDGSPLLGVEWSELESPSHRRMLGIEAKTGGILIKKVFKNSPFEGVLQKNDVLMKLDNYPVEYDGTIEFRKNEKTDFSYVNQQKKYGDNLSYEIIRDKKTKTGQVKLEKKDIKYTVVTEVTIETPPSYMVYGGLLFEPLTSNYMAGVIEKLGSVYDREELYKDYKELVVLVRVLPFDVNLGYTDAVNQIIVKVNGEKYKDFKDFAQKVKNVKSGFIVFENDNGDEIVLDVKEVEEQREELMQNYNISSDMSDDIK
;
A
#
# COMPACT_ATOMS: atom_id res chain seq x y z
N MET A 1 -7.49 -3.11 43.93
CA MET A 1 -7.37 -2.47 42.64
C MET A 1 -5.92 -2.27 42.18
N CYS A 2 -5.00 -1.81 43.02
CA CYS A 2 -3.59 -1.57 42.64
C CYS A 2 -2.78 -2.86 42.29
N MET A 3 -3.05 -4.03 42.92
CA MET A 3 -2.36 -5.29 42.64
C MET A 3 -2.70 -5.89 41.27
N ILE A 4 -3.93 -5.69 40.75
CA ILE A 4 -4.36 -6.21 39.45
C ILE A 4 -3.65 -5.44 38.31
N VAL A 5 -3.53 -4.13 38.42
CA VAL A 5 -2.87 -3.29 37.42
C VAL A 5 -1.37 -3.62 37.32
N PHE A 6 -0.68 -3.87 38.45
CA PHE A 6 0.73 -4.28 38.43
C PHE A 6 0.94 -5.66 37.77
N SER A 7 -0.01 -6.60 37.89
CA SER A 7 0.07 -7.92 37.29
C SER A 7 -0.15 -7.88 35.76
N GLU A 8 -1.06 -7.02 35.28
CA GLU A 8 -1.33 -6.82 33.84
C GLU A 8 -0.15 -6.21 33.10
N ASP A 9 0.46 -5.15 33.64
CA ASP A 9 1.63 -4.49 33.03
C ASP A 9 2.84 -5.44 32.92
N VAL A 10 3.08 -6.28 33.94
CA VAL A 10 4.14 -7.31 33.90
C VAL A 10 3.86 -8.36 32.82
N ALA A 11 2.60 -8.77 32.65
CA ALA A 11 2.23 -9.74 31.61
C ALA A 11 2.43 -9.18 30.21
N VAL A 12 2.01 -7.92 29.98
CA VAL A 12 2.21 -7.23 28.70
C VAL A 12 3.70 -7.15 28.34
N LYS A 13 4.56 -6.72 29.29
CA LYS A 13 6.01 -6.61 29.08
C LYS A 13 6.66 -7.93 28.64
N LYS A 14 6.19 -9.09 29.13
CA LYS A 14 6.70 -10.41 28.73
C LYS A 14 6.35 -10.81 27.30
N ALA A 15 5.43 -10.13 26.65
CA ALA A 15 5.07 -10.34 25.27
C ALA A 15 5.79 -9.39 24.31
N LEU A 16 6.47 -8.36 24.82
CA LEU A 16 7.07 -7.33 23.95
C LEU A 16 8.40 -7.76 23.38
N VAL A 17 8.61 -7.36 22.13
CA VAL A 17 9.87 -7.58 21.43
C VAL A 17 10.34 -6.31 20.75
N LYS A 18 11.66 -6.08 20.79
CA LYS A 18 12.31 -5.07 19.97
C LYS A 18 12.70 -5.73 18.64
N VAL A 19 12.29 -5.12 17.55
CA VAL A 19 12.56 -5.56 16.17
C VAL A 19 13.77 -4.77 15.65
N TYR A 20 14.71 -5.45 15.01
CA TYR A 20 15.90 -4.88 14.38
C TYR A 20 15.90 -5.31 12.93
N THR A 21 15.86 -4.35 12.02
CA THR A 21 15.78 -4.60 10.59
C THR A 21 16.95 -3.96 9.86
N SER A 22 17.63 -4.72 9.01
CA SER A 22 18.53 -4.18 7.99
C SER A 22 17.80 -4.19 6.67
N HIS A 23 17.44 -3.02 6.18
CA HIS A 23 16.74 -2.82 4.91
C HIS A 23 17.73 -2.60 3.78
N GLN A 24 17.33 -2.98 2.60
CA GLN A 24 18.02 -2.63 1.37
C GLN A 24 16.99 -2.27 0.30
N LEU A 25 16.91 -0.97 0.04
CA LEU A 25 15.95 -0.44 -0.93
C LEU A 25 16.44 -0.71 -2.36
N PHE A 26 15.52 -0.71 -3.31
CA PHE A 26 15.84 -0.71 -4.73
C PHE A 26 16.23 0.70 -5.17
N ASP A 27 17.13 0.78 -6.16
CA ASP A 27 17.52 2.03 -6.80
C ASP A 27 16.90 2.09 -8.21
N TYR A 28 15.84 2.85 -8.38
CA TYR A 28 15.16 3.04 -9.67
C TYR A 28 15.99 3.84 -10.68
N LEU A 29 17.05 4.55 -10.24
CA LEU A 29 17.97 5.24 -11.15
C LEU A 29 19.18 4.39 -11.54
N ALA A 30 19.36 3.23 -10.89
CA ALA A 30 20.38 2.25 -11.19
C ALA A 30 19.90 0.84 -10.80
N PRO A 31 18.85 0.29 -11.45
CA PRO A 31 18.13 -0.90 -11.02
C PRO A 31 18.93 -2.20 -11.09
N TRP A 32 20.09 -2.20 -11.76
CA TRP A 32 21.03 -3.32 -11.77
C TRP A 32 21.84 -3.47 -10.49
N GLN A 33 21.67 -2.56 -9.54
CA GLN A 33 22.31 -2.60 -8.23
C GLN A 33 21.32 -2.28 -7.11
N TYR A 34 21.68 -2.67 -5.89
CA TYR A 34 20.88 -2.27 -4.73
C TYR A 34 21.30 -0.88 -4.26
N GLY A 35 20.34 -0.12 -3.77
CA GLY A 35 20.57 1.13 -3.05
C GLY A 35 21.28 0.94 -1.71
N GLN A 36 21.42 2.01 -0.94
CA GLN A 36 22.07 1.98 0.36
C GLN A 36 21.32 1.10 1.36
N SER A 37 22.06 0.36 2.18
CA SER A 37 21.51 -0.35 3.32
C SER A 37 21.21 0.63 4.46
N ALA A 38 20.06 0.47 5.08
CA ALA A 38 19.62 1.23 6.25
C ALA A 38 19.25 0.28 7.39
N ASN A 39 19.54 0.68 8.62
CA ASN A 39 19.12 -0.04 9.81
C ASN A 39 18.02 0.71 10.53
N SER A 40 16.99 0.00 10.96
CA SER A 40 15.91 0.54 11.75
C SER A 40 15.60 -0.32 12.96
N THR A 41 14.88 0.25 13.91
CA THR A 41 14.30 -0.49 15.04
C THR A 41 12.84 -0.15 15.18
N ALA A 42 12.05 -1.15 15.55
CA ALA A 42 10.63 -1.03 15.79
C ALA A 42 10.23 -1.89 16.99
N THR A 43 8.96 -1.88 17.31
CA THR A 43 8.36 -2.72 18.35
C THR A 43 7.54 -3.82 17.71
N GLY A 44 7.43 -4.96 18.38
CA GLY A 44 6.48 -6.01 18.08
C GLY A 44 5.95 -6.64 19.36
N PHE A 45 4.97 -7.50 19.24
CA PHE A 45 4.43 -8.23 20.38
C PHE A 45 3.99 -9.63 20.00
N ILE A 46 4.09 -10.53 20.98
CA ILE A 46 3.75 -11.95 20.84
C ILE A 46 2.26 -12.12 21.04
N ILE A 47 1.62 -12.85 20.12
CA ILE A 47 0.24 -13.33 20.20
C ILE A 47 0.20 -14.86 20.24
N ASP A 48 -0.99 -15.42 20.45
CA ASP A 48 -1.18 -16.87 20.46
C ASP A 48 -0.62 -17.57 19.20
N GLY A 49 -0.10 -18.78 19.37
CA GLY A 49 0.47 -19.60 18.29
C GLY A 49 1.93 -19.27 17.96
N GLU A 50 2.69 -18.73 18.94
CA GLU A 50 4.12 -18.41 18.76
C GLU A 50 4.38 -17.49 17.56
N ARG A 51 3.56 -16.44 17.45
CA ARG A 51 3.57 -15.45 16.38
C ARG A 51 3.88 -14.06 16.93
N ILE A 52 4.56 -13.25 16.13
CA ILE A 52 4.88 -11.88 16.48
C ILE A 52 4.19 -10.95 15.47
N ILE A 53 3.49 -9.94 15.96
CA ILE A 53 2.91 -8.86 15.17
C ILE A 53 3.81 -7.63 15.26
N THR A 54 3.98 -6.97 14.13
CA THR A 54 4.61 -5.65 14.00
C THR A 54 4.01 -4.92 12.79
N ASN A 55 4.51 -3.73 12.47
CA ASN A 55 4.13 -3.05 11.23
C ASN A 55 4.86 -3.60 10.01
N ALA A 56 4.21 -3.52 8.84
CA ALA A 56 4.82 -3.89 7.57
C ALA A 56 6.01 -2.98 7.23
N HIS A 57 5.87 -1.65 7.37
CA HIS A 57 6.96 -0.71 7.09
C HIS A 57 8.22 -0.96 7.94
N ALA A 58 8.07 -1.61 9.10
CA ALA A 58 9.19 -1.95 9.96
C ALA A 58 10.03 -3.13 9.44
N VAL A 59 9.48 -3.95 8.53
CA VAL A 59 10.11 -5.20 8.07
C VAL A 59 10.18 -5.34 6.54
N LEU A 60 9.48 -4.48 5.77
CA LEU A 60 9.55 -4.47 4.31
C LEU A 60 10.98 -4.22 3.82
N ASN A 61 11.35 -4.83 2.70
CA ASN A 61 12.70 -4.80 2.13
C ASN A 61 13.81 -5.27 3.08
N SER A 62 13.47 -6.08 4.10
CA SER A 62 14.44 -6.61 5.04
C SER A 62 15.34 -7.65 4.39
N LYS A 63 16.66 -7.43 4.47
CA LYS A 63 17.68 -8.46 4.14
C LYS A 63 18.09 -9.23 5.37
N PHE A 64 17.94 -8.63 6.54
CA PHE A 64 18.23 -9.28 7.81
C PHE A 64 17.30 -8.76 8.91
N LEU A 65 16.62 -9.68 9.57
CA LEU A 65 15.65 -9.39 10.62
C LEU A 65 16.02 -10.12 11.91
N GLN A 66 16.05 -9.39 13.01
CA GLN A 66 16.27 -9.95 14.34
C GLN A 66 15.24 -9.40 15.31
N VAL A 67 14.94 -10.17 16.34
CA VAL A 67 14.12 -9.75 17.47
C VAL A 67 14.78 -10.04 18.80
N ARG A 68 14.46 -9.22 19.80
CA ARG A 68 14.92 -9.39 21.19
C ARG A 68 13.73 -9.21 22.14
N LYS A 69 13.56 -10.13 23.08
CA LYS A 69 12.53 -10.01 24.12
C LYS A 69 12.88 -8.89 25.10
N GLU A 70 11.87 -8.31 25.71
CA GLU A 70 12.09 -7.40 26.84
C GLU A 70 12.84 -8.13 27.98
N GLY A 71 13.87 -7.46 28.51
CA GLY A 71 14.72 -8.01 29.59
C GLY A 71 15.72 -9.07 29.17
N ASP A 72 15.79 -9.47 27.89
CA ASP A 72 16.78 -10.40 27.33
C ASP A 72 17.90 -9.64 26.60
N SER A 73 19.13 -10.16 26.63
CA SER A 73 20.24 -9.64 25.85
C SER A 73 20.41 -10.35 24.50
N LYS A 74 19.89 -11.57 24.36
CA LYS A 74 20.04 -12.40 23.17
C LYS A 74 19.10 -11.90 22.06
N LYS A 75 19.65 -11.69 20.86
CA LYS A 75 18.87 -11.49 19.62
C LYS A 75 18.68 -12.82 18.91
N TYR A 76 17.51 -12.98 18.34
CA TYR A 76 17.13 -14.17 17.59
C TYR A 76 16.85 -13.76 16.14
N LYS A 77 17.30 -14.59 15.20
CA LYS A 77 16.94 -14.41 13.78
C LYS A 77 15.44 -14.63 13.60
N ALA A 78 14.84 -13.76 12.83
CA ALA A 78 13.44 -13.77 12.51
C ALA A 78 13.23 -13.74 10.99
N VAL A 79 12.05 -14.16 10.55
CA VAL A 79 11.62 -14.10 9.15
C VAL A 79 10.23 -13.52 9.07
N VAL A 80 10.01 -12.69 8.04
CA VAL A 80 8.69 -12.19 7.71
C VAL A 80 7.90 -13.33 7.08
N LYS A 81 6.72 -13.63 7.63
CA LYS A 81 5.86 -14.69 7.11
C LYS A 81 4.78 -14.16 6.19
N PHE A 82 4.13 -13.07 6.61
CA PHE A 82 3.10 -12.37 5.87
C PHE A 82 3.23 -10.88 6.10
N THR A 83 2.93 -10.11 5.08
CA THR A 83 2.79 -8.65 5.12
C THR A 83 1.44 -8.22 4.54
N SER A 84 0.85 -7.22 5.13
CA SER A 84 -0.25 -6.45 4.58
C SER A 84 0.24 -5.00 4.42
N GLU A 85 0.65 -4.63 3.22
CA GLU A 85 1.06 -3.26 2.94
C GLU A 85 -0.12 -2.29 3.09
N GLU A 86 -1.33 -2.72 2.68
CA GLU A 86 -2.54 -1.89 2.75
C GLU A 86 -2.92 -1.48 4.18
N TYR A 87 -2.65 -2.34 5.17
CA TYR A 87 -2.97 -2.09 6.59
C TYR A 87 -1.74 -1.92 7.46
N ASP A 88 -0.56 -1.89 6.86
CA ASP A 88 0.72 -1.77 7.57
C ASP A 88 0.90 -2.79 8.70
N LEU A 89 0.56 -4.03 8.44
CA LEU A 89 0.70 -5.15 9.38
C LEU A 89 1.67 -6.21 8.85
N ALA A 90 2.45 -6.80 9.74
CA ALA A 90 3.31 -7.93 9.44
C ALA A 90 3.24 -8.99 10.52
N LEU A 91 3.28 -10.26 10.09
CA LEU A 91 3.47 -11.43 10.93
C LEU A 91 4.89 -11.95 10.77
N VAL A 92 5.60 -12.05 11.89
CA VAL A 92 6.98 -12.49 11.96
C VAL A 92 7.06 -13.81 12.72
N GLU A 93 7.88 -14.73 12.20
CA GLU A 93 8.17 -16.04 12.81
C GLU A 93 9.62 -16.13 13.26
N ILE A 94 9.85 -16.98 14.25
CA ILE A 94 11.17 -17.29 14.80
C ILE A 94 11.40 -18.81 14.64
N GLU A 95 12.54 -19.17 14.04
CA GLU A 95 12.91 -20.58 13.86
C GLU A 95 13.24 -21.26 15.20
N ASP A 96 14.05 -20.59 16.04
CA ASP A 96 14.43 -21.06 17.38
C ASP A 96 13.27 -20.89 18.37
N LYS A 97 12.43 -21.92 18.50
CA LYS A 97 11.24 -21.91 19.37
C LYS A 97 11.58 -21.72 20.86
N SER A 98 12.83 -21.88 21.27
CA SER A 98 13.27 -21.55 22.63
C SER A 98 13.04 -20.07 22.98
N PHE A 99 12.91 -19.22 21.96
CA PHE A 99 12.54 -17.82 22.10
C PHE A 99 11.26 -17.62 22.92
N PHE A 100 10.25 -18.47 22.70
CA PHE A 100 8.94 -18.29 23.36
C PHE A 100 8.90 -18.79 24.80
N LYS A 101 9.98 -19.41 25.28
CA LYS A 101 10.04 -19.86 26.69
C LYS A 101 9.96 -18.67 27.64
N GLY A 102 8.98 -18.71 28.56
CA GLY A 102 8.75 -17.68 29.56
C GLY A 102 8.04 -16.43 29.05
N THR A 103 7.57 -16.41 27.80
CA THR A 103 6.71 -15.34 27.26
C THR A 103 5.25 -15.58 27.64
N VAL A 104 4.45 -14.52 27.60
CA VAL A 104 3.00 -14.57 27.82
C VAL A 104 2.33 -13.88 26.63
N PRO A 105 1.71 -14.65 25.70
CA PRO A 105 1.06 -14.06 24.53
C PRO A 105 -0.06 -13.08 24.92
N LEU A 106 -0.15 -11.94 24.24
CA LEU A 106 -1.24 -10.99 24.41
C LEU A 106 -2.51 -11.53 23.76
N LYS A 107 -3.63 -11.31 24.45
CA LYS A 107 -4.95 -11.63 23.92
C LYS A 107 -5.48 -10.41 23.15
N LEU A 108 -6.09 -10.67 22.00
CA LEU A 108 -6.77 -9.65 21.22
C LEU A 108 -8.08 -9.26 21.92
N GLY A 109 -8.36 -7.96 21.96
CA GLY A 109 -9.57 -7.38 22.54
C GLY A 109 -10.66 -7.13 21.51
N THR A 110 -11.39 -6.07 21.74
CA THR A 110 -12.44 -5.55 20.85
C THR A 110 -12.09 -4.13 20.43
N LEU A 111 -12.77 -3.62 19.40
CA LEU A 111 -12.64 -2.22 18.98
C LEU A 111 -12.94 -1.31 20.19
N PRO A 112 -12.02 -0.44 20.59
CA PRO A 112 -12.19 0.39 21.78
C PRO A 112 -13.22 1.51 21.53
N GLU A 113 -13.91 1.94 22.59
CA GLU A 113 -14.85 3.05 22.54
C GLU A 113 -14.13 4.41 22.58
N ILE A 114 -14.77 5.46 22.05
CA ILE A 114 -14.26 6.84 22.22
C ILE A 114 -14.12 7.15 23.72
N GLN A 115 -13.03 7.84 24.10
CA GLN A 115 -12.60 8.14 25.48
C GLN A 115 -12.16 6.90 26.31
N GLU A 116 -12.13 5.72 25.72
CA GLU A 116 -11.57 4.55 26.39
C GLU A 116 -10.07 4.74 26.63
N LYS A 117 -9.60 4.41 27.83
CA LYS A 117 -8.16 4.53 28.20
C LYS A 117 -7.34 3.51 27.44
N LEU A 118 -6.23 3.99 26.89
CA LEU A 118 -5.23 3.21 26.17
C LEU A 118 -3.85 3.32 26.82
N THR A 119 -3.10 2.24 26.74
CA THR A 119 -1.66 2.22 27.08
C THR A 119 -0.91 1.73 25.85
N VAL A 120 0.04 2.51 25.38
CA VAL A 120 0.92 2.19 24.26
C VAL A 120 2.28 1.76 24.79
N TYR A 121 2.78 0.63 24.30
CA TYR A 121 4.10 0.10 24.68
C TYR A 121 5.01 0.08 23.46
N GLY A 122 6.28 0.49 23.64
CA GLY A 122 7.22 0.43 22.54
C GLY A 122 8.65 0.83 22.91
N TYR A 123 9.56 0.74 21.92
CA TYR A 123 10.96 1.09 22.04
C TYR A 123 11.26 2.32 21.17
N PRO A 124 10.99 3.55 21.67
CA PRO A 124 11.21 4.76 20.89
C PRO A 124 12.67 4.94 20.49
N LEU A 125 12.90 5.65 19.39
CA LEU A 125 14.25 5.97 18.91
C LEU A 125 15.08 6.66 20.00
N GLY A 126 16.36 6.26 20.07
CA GLY A 126 17.32 6.79 21.05
C GLY A 126 17.39 6.00 22.36
N GLY A 127 16.57 4.95 22.55
CA GLY A 127 16.58 4.13 23.77
C GLY A 127 16.53 2.62 23.51
N ASP A 128 17.16 1.85 24.42
CA ASP A 128 17.03 0.39 24.47
C ASP A 128 16.00 -0.07 25.50
N LYS A 129 15.45 0.85 26.26
CA LYS A 129 14.46 0.56 27.30
C LYS A 129 13.04 0.75 26.76
N LEU A 130 12.17 -0.13 27.23
CA LEU A 130 10.74 -0.05 26.96
C LEU A 130 10.17 1.27 27.50
N SER A 131 9.39 1.94 26.67
CA SER A 131 8.56 3.10 27.02
C SER A 131 7.09 2.70 27.12
N THR A 132 6.38 3.36 27.99
CA THR A 132 4.94 3.19 28.20
C THR A 132 4.30 4.57 28.23
N THR A 133 3.37 4.83 27.31
CA THR A 133 2.59 6.07 27.27
C THR A 133 1.11 5.77 27.44
N GLN A 134 0.36 6.70 28.02
CA GLN A 134 -1.08 6.54 28.26
C GLN A 134 -1.85 7.70 27.64
N GLY A 135 -3.05 7.41 27.20
CA GLY A 135 -4.00 8.35 26.66
C GLY A 135 -5.38 7.74 26.54
N ILE A 136 -6.20 8.32 25.69
CA ILE A 136 -7.55 7.84 25.38
C ILE A 136 -7.73 7.68 23.86
N VAL A 137 -8.78 6.98 23.45
CA VAL A 137 -9.26 7.03 22.08
C VAL A 137 -9.88 8.41 21.82
N SER A 138 -9.26 9.22 20.97
CA SER A 138 -9.77 10.55 20.63
C SER A 138 -10.84 10.48 19.55
N ARG A 139 -10.67 9.61 18.54
CA ARG A 139 -11.64 9.33 17.48
C ARG A 139 -11.30 8.07 16.70
N MET A 140 -12.30 7.56 15.96
CA MET A 140 -12.14 6.49 14.98
C MET A 140 -12.56 7.03 13.61
N GLU A 141 -11.70 6.93 12.61
CA GLU A 141 -11.98 7.49 11.29
C GLU A 141 -11.28 6.70 10.18
N HIS A 142 -11.81 6.79 8.96
CA HIS A 142 -11.04 6.36 7.79
C HIS A 142 -10.04 7.44 7.41
N ASN A 143 -8.78 7.05 7.30
CA ASN A 143 -7.73 7.94 6.83
C ASN A 143 -6.84 7.23 5.82
N THR A 144 -6.20 8.01 4.96
CA THR A 144 -5.32 7.50 3.92
C THR A 144 -3.93 7.23 4.51
N TYR A 145 -3.46 6.00 4.34
CA TYR A 145 -2.10 5.62 4.69
C TYR A 145 -1.13 6.06 3.60
N THR A 146 -0.19 6.90 3.97
CA THR A 146 0.67 7.63 3.01
C THR A 146 1.58 6.74 2.18
N LEU A 147 2.02 5.58 2.71
CA LEU A 147 2.92 4.68 1.99
C LEU A 147 2.23 3.93 0.84
N THR A 148 0.93 3.63 0.98
CA THR A 148 0.21 2.82 0.00
C THR A 148 -0.99 3.54 -0.61
N ASN A 149 -1.26 4.75 -0.18
CA ASN A 149 -2.45 5.54 -0.57
C ASN A 149 -3.79 4.79 -0.34
N ARG A 150 -3.78 3.79 0.56
CA ARG A 150 -4.99 3.04 0.95
C ARG A 150 -5.69 3.74 2.09
N LYS A 151 -7.02 3.81 1.99
CA LYS A 151 -7.89 4.40 3.02
C LYS A 151 -8.50 3.28 3.85
N PHE A 152 -8.30 3.32 5.18
CA PHE A 152 -8.86 2.34 6.09
C PHE A 152 -9.16 2.94 7.47
N LEU A 153 -9.91 2.20 8.28
CA LEU A 153 -10.26 2.62 9.63
C LEU A 153 -9.03 2.69 10.50
N ILE A 154 -8.76 3.83 11.11
CA ILE A 154 -7.69 4.05 12.09
C ILE A 154 -8.26 4.61 13.38
N GLY A 155 -7.58 4.35 14.49
CA GLY A 155 -7.84 5.00 15.76
C GLY A 155 -6.85 6.10 16.03
N GLN A 156 -7.33 7.27 16.47
CA GLN A 156 -6.50 8.34 16.97
C GLN A 156 -6.47 8.33 18.50
N THR A 157 -5.31 8.61 19.06
CA THR A 157 -5.08 8.73 20.52
C THR A 157 -4.21 9.94 20.82
N ASP A 158 -4.35 10.51 22.01
CA ASP A 158 -3.47 11.52 22.58
C ASP A 158 -2.26 10.91 23.34
N ALA A 159 -2.19 9.58 23.45
CA ALA A 159 -0.98 8.90 23.88
C ALA A 159 0.17 9.17 22.90
N ALA A 160 1.34 9.54 23.42
CA ALA A 160 2.50 9.83 22.59
C ALA A 160 2.96 8.57 21.83
N ILE A 161 2.92 8.62 20.50
CA ILE A 161 3.45 7.61 19.58
C ILE A 161 4.57 8.26 18.76
N ASN A 162 5.80 7.79 18.98
CA ASN A 162 7.00 8.28 18.32
C ASN A 162 7.66 7.17 17.51
N SER A 163 8.57 7.54 16.59
CA SER A 163 9.37 6.57 15.84
C SER A 163 10.01 5.52 16.76
N GLY A 164 9.86 4.25 16.43
CA GLY A 164 10.27 3.09 17.24
C GLY A 164 9.13 2.46 18.06
N ASN A 165 8.05 3.19 18.37
CA ASN A 165 6.84 2.61 18.95
C ASN A 165 6.00 1.86 17.91
N SER A 166 6.22 2.12 16.62
CA SER A 166 5.56 1.42 15.51
C SER A 166 5.63 -0.09 15.67
N GLY A 167 4.50 -0.79 15.48
CA GLY A 167 4.33 -2.22 15.67
C GLY A 167 4.08 -2.65 17.12
N GLY A 168 4.16 -1.70 18.08
CA GLY A 168 3.87 -1.97 19.48
C GLY A 168 2.36 -2.11 19.75
N PRO A 169 1.98 -2.86 20.80
CA PRO A 169 0.57 -3.03 21.14
C PRO A 169 -0.01 -1.77 21.76
N VAL A 170 -1.19 -1.39 21.33
CA VAL A 170 -2.08 -0.47 22.02
C VAL A 170 -3.03 -1.31 22.85
N VAL A 171 -2.98 -1.16 24.16
CA VAL A 171 -3.67 -2.05 25.11
C VAL A 171 -4.79 -1.29 25.81
N SER A 172 -5.95 -1.88 25.87
CA SER A 172 -7.07 -1.47 26.71
C SER A 172 -7.60 -2.65 27.50
N LYS A 173 -7.90 -2.43 28.79
CA LYS A 173 -8.44 -3.48 29.68
C LYS A 173 -7.65 -4.78 29.64
N GLY A 174 -6.30 -4.69 29.58
CA GLY A 174 -5.38 -5.82 29.55
C GLY A 174 -5.36 -6.61 28.23
N LYS A 175 -6.02 -6.14 27.16
CA LYS A 175 -6.06 -6.79 25.86
C LYS A 175 -5.61 -5.83 24.76
N VAL A 176 -5.16 -6.37 23.64
CA VAL A 176 -4.77 -5.58 22.48
C VAL A 176 -6.00 -4.93 21.84
N ALA A 177 -6.04 -3.60 21.82
CA ALA A 177 -7.04 -2.78 21.16
C ALA A 177 -6.60 -2.35 19.75
N GLY A 178 -5.28 -2.45 19.46
CA GLY A 178 -4.71 -2.14 18.17
C GLY A 178 -3.19 -2.20 18.15
N VAL A 179 -2.60 -1.77 17.04
CA VAL A 179 -1.16 -1.73 16.78
C VAL A 179 -0.76 -0.28 16.51
N ALA A 180 0.18 0.26 17.28
CA ALA A 180 0.70 1.61 17.05
C ALA A 180 1.44 1.67 15.71
N PHE A 181 1.21 2.71 14.88
CA PHE A 181 1.84 2.74 13.58
C PHE A 181 2.44 4.09 13.16
N ALA A 182 1.86 5.21 13.54
CA ALA A 182 2.36 6.52 13.11
C ALA A 182 2.00 7.61 14.12
N GLY A 183 2.83 8.66 14.15
CA GLY A 183 2.46 9.98 14.62
C GLY A 183 2.46 10.95 13.45
N LEU A 184 1.67 12.01 13.49
CA LEU A 184 1.81 13.11 12.54
C LEU A 184 3.01 13.96 12.95
N ASN A 185 4.05 13.99 12.12
CA ASN A 185 5.26 14.79 12.35
C ASN A 185 4.99 16.31 12.45
N SER A 186 3.80 16.75 12.05
CA SER A 186 3.38 18.16 12.02
C SER A 186 2.40 18.56 13.13
N ALA A 187 2.02 17.64 14.04
CA ALA A 187 1.06 17.92 15.10
C ALA A 187 1.49 17.25 16.41
N ASP A 188 1.47 18.01 17.49
CA ASP A 188 1.77 17.51 18.83
C ASP A 188 0.60 16.68 19.38
N ASN A 189 0.93 15.61 20.12
CA ASN A 189 -0.04 14.77 20.84
C ASN A 189 -1.09 14.10 19.94
N ILE A 190 -0.72 13.75 18.70
CA ILE A 190 -1.53 12.93 17.82
C ILE A 190 -0.79 11.65 17.47
N GLY A 191 -1.28 10.55 18.00
CA GLY A 191 -0.85 9.20 17.65
C GLY A 191 -1.95 8.44 16.94
N TYR A 192 -1.55 7.53 16.06
CA TYR A 192 -2.48 6.65 15.33
C TYR A 192 -2.20 5.19 15.60
N PHE A 193 -3.25 4.40 15.63
CA PHE A 193 -3.14 2.96 15.75
C PHE A 193 -4.07 2.24 14.77
N ILE A 194 -3.64 1.08 14.30
CA ILE A 194 -4.43 0.16 13.49
C ILE A 194 -5.34 -0.59 14.46
N PRO A 195 -6.68 -0.48 14.35
CA PRO A 195 -7.59 -1.10 15.29
C PRO A 195 -7.54 -2.62 15.23
N VAL A 196 -7.88 -3.26 16.35
CA VAL A 196 -7.80 -4.71 16.51
C VAL A 196 -8.71 -5.50 15.56
N ASN A 197 -9.81 -4.92 15.07
CA ASN A 197 -10.65 -5.55 14.04
C ASN A 197 -9.91 -5.71 12.71
N ILE A 198 -9.09 -4.73 12.32
CA ILE A 198 -8.22 -4.85 11.12
C ILE A 198 -7.15 -5.93 11.35
N LEU A 199 -6.53 -5.97 12.54
CA LEU A 199 -5.59 -7.04 12.88
C LEU A 199 -6.27 -8.42 12.85
N ASN A 200 -7.50 -8.54 13.35
CA ASN A 200 -8.27 -9.78 13.29
C ASN A 200 -8.53 -10.20 11.84
N ASN A 201 -8.94 -9.27 10.96
CA ASN A 201 -9.18 -9.54 9.55
C ASN A 201 -7.89 -10.03 8.86
N PHE A 202 -6.75 -9.39 9.12
CA PHE A 202 -5.45 -9.84 8.62
C PHE A 202 -5.11 -11.26 9.08
N LEU A 203 -5.29 -11.56 10.38
CA LEU A 203 -5.01 -12.89 10.94
C LEU A 203 -5.98 -13.97 10.43
N GLU A 204 -7.21 -13.61 10.12
CA GLU A 204 -8.19 -14.51 9.51
C GLU A 204 -7.89 -14.79 8.03
N ASP A 205 -7.41 -13.75 7.31
CA ASP A 205 -7.08 -13.86 5.89
C ASP A 205 -5.92 -14.84 5.66
N ILE A 206 -4.86 -14.73 6.45
CA ILE A 206 -3.65 -15.56 6.30
C ILE A 206 -3.78 -17.00 6.79
N LYS A 207 -4.95 -17.45 7.27
CA LYS A 207 -5.14 -18.82 7.82
C LYS A 207 -4.96 -19.92 6.78
N ASP A 208 -5.26 -19.66 5.53
CA ASP A 208 -5.09 -20.60 4.42
C ASP A 208 -3.65 -20.61 3.85
N GLY A 209 -2.75 -19.80 4.43
CA GLY A 209 -1.35 -19.69 4.02
C GLY A 209 -1.09 -18.65 2.94
N LYS A 210 -2.06 -17.80 2.64
CA LYS A 210 -1.93 -16.67 1.69
C LYS A 210 -2.48 -15.41 2.31
N TYR A 211 -1.98 -14.28 1.84
CA TYR A 211 -2.60 -12.97 2.10
C TYR A 211 -3.30 -12.49 0.83
N ASP A 212 -4.60 -12.37 0.87
CA ASP A 212 -5.42 -11.92 -0.26
C ASP A 212 -5.77 -10.43 -0.19
N GLY A 213 -5.83 -9.87 1.01
CA GLY A 213 -6.19 -8.49 1.26
C GLY A 213 -7.71 -8.25 1.22
N SER A 214 -8.10 -6.98 1.36
CA SER A 214 -9.51 -6.60 1.34
C SER A 214 -10.04 -6.35 -0.06
N PRO A 215 -11.28 -6.77 -0.34
CA PRO A 215 -11.92 -6.51 -1.61
C PRO A 215 -12.06 -5.01 -1.89
N LEU A 216 -11.85 -4.63 -3.14
CA LEU A 216 -12.02 -3.27 -3.63
C LEU A 216 -13.35 -3.14 -4.36
N LEU A 217 -14.03 -2.01 -4.21
CA LEU A 217 -15.31 -1.76 -4.89
C LEU A 217 -15.14 -1.33 -6.34
N GLY A 218 -14.03 -0.65 -6.67
CA GLY A 218 -13.74 -0.24 -8.05
C GLY A 218 -14.77 0.74 -8.62
N VAL A 219 -15.15 1.73 -7.83
CA VAL A 219 -16.05 2.81 -8.22
C VAL A 219 -15.45 4.18 -7.88
N GLU A 220 -15.66 5.15 -8.76
CA GLU A 220 -15.47 6.56 -8.46
C GLU A 220 -16.83 7.18 -8.16
N TRP A 221 -16.89 8.02 -7.15
CA TRP A 221 -18.13 8.61 -6.67
C TRP A 221 -17.94 10.09 -6.28
N SER A 222 -19.03 10.77 -6.05
CA SER A 222 -19.04 12.10 -5.46
C SER A 222 -20.17 12.25 -4.45
N GLU A 223 -19.96 13.16 -3.53
CA GLU A 223 -20.98 13.63 -2.60
C GLU A 223 -22.20 14.17 -3.35
N LEU A 224 -23.37 14.01 -2.74
CA LEU A 224 -24.65 14.41 -3.33
C LEU A 224 -25.41 15.36 -2.40
N GLU A 225 -24.76 16.45 -2.01
CA GLU A 225 -25.32 17.45 -1.11
C GLU A 225 -26.38 18.35 -1.75
N SER A 226 -26.23 18.66 -3.06
CA SER A 226 -27.13 19.61 -3.75
C SER A 226 -28.59 19.21 -3.74
N PRO A 227 -29.50 19.96 -3.10
CA PRO A 227 -30.91 19.63 -3.07
C PRO A 227 -31.58 19.59 -4.45
N SER A 228 -31.11 20.43 -5.38
CA SER A 228 -31.62 20.45 -6.74
C SER A 228 -31.22 19.23 -7.53
N HIS A 229 -29.94 18.78 -7.38
CA HIS A 229 -29.42 17.57 -8.00
C HIS A 229 -30.18 16.33 -7.47
N ARG A 230 -30.39 16.26 -6.15
CA ARG A 230 -31.13 15.18 -5.50
C ARG A 230 -32.58 15.09 -6.03
N ARG A 231 -33.31 16.22 -6.11
CA ARG A 231 -34.65 16.26 -6.69
C ARG A 231 -34.67 15.80 -8.15
N MET A 232 -33.71 16.22 -8.95
CA MET A 232 -33.59 15.79 -10.33
C MET A 232 -33.43 14.26 -10.44
N LEU A 233 -32.67 13.63 -9.54
CA LEU A 233 -32.46 12.18 -9.46
C LEU A 233 -33.62 11.43 -8.78
N GLY A 234 -34.63 12.14 -8.28
CA GLY A 234 -35.80 11.54 -7.60
C GLY A 234 -35.51 11.10 -6.16
N ILE A 235 -34.55 11.72 -5.49
CA ILE A 235 -34.19 11.42 -4.11
C ILE A 235 -34.88 12.40 -3.18
N GLU A 236 -35.52 11.87 -2.14
CA GLU A 236 -36.17 12.70 -1.10
C GLU A 236 -35.10 13.46 -0.26
N ALA A 237 -35.50 14.63 0.26
CA ALA A 237 -34.60 15.54 0.95
C ALA A 237 -33.92 14.96 2.22
N LYS A 238 -34.50 13.90 2.81
CA LYS A 238 -34.04 13.31 4.08
C LYS A 238 -33.31 11.97 3.92
N THR A 239 -33.10 11.48 2.69
CA THR A 239 -32.39 10.22 2.42
C THR A 239 -30.96 10.47 2.07
N GLY A 240 -30.06 9.52 2.38
CA GLY A 240 -28.64 9.56 2.02
C GLY A 240 -28.37 9.33 0.52
N GLY A 241 -27.26 8.78 0.23
CA GLY A 241 -26.81 8.32 -1.09
C GLY A 241 -25.74 9.15 -1.74
N ILE A 242 -24.77 8.49 -2.37
CA ILE A 242 -23.67 9.05 -3.14
C ILE A 242 -23.86 8.81 -4.63
N LEU A 243 -23.33 9.72 -5.45
CA LEU A 243 -23.42 9.62 -6.91
C LEU A 243 -22.27 8.80 -7.48
N ILE A 244 -22.57 7.75 -8.22
CA ILE A 244 -21.56 6.99 -8.97
C ILE A 244 -21.15 7.78 -10.21
N LYS A 245 -19.86 8.10 -10.32
CA LYS A 245 -19.27 8.82 -11.45
C LYS A 245 -18.70 7.87 -12.50
N LYS A 246 -18.03 6.80 -12.01
CA LYS A 246 -17.36 5.82 -12.87
C LYS A 246 -17.35 4.45 -12.19
N VAL A 247 -17.44 3.41 -12.99
CA VAL A 247 -17.20 2.03 -12.58
C VAL A 247 -15.98 1.54 -13.36
N PHE A 248 -14.96 1.08 -12.63
CA PHE A 248 -13.72 0.65 -13.23
C PHE A 248 -13.82 -0.77 -13.79
N LYS A 249 -13.02 -1.05 -14.80
CA LYS A 249 -12.93 -2.38 -15.41
C LYS A 249 -12.44 -3.40 -14.37
N ASN A 250 -12.99 -4.60 -14.44
CA ASN A 250 -12.75 -5.71 -13.51
C ASN A 250 -13.28 -5.48 -12.08
N SER A 251 -13.97 -4.37 -11.79
CA SER A 251 -14.61 -4.19 -10.50
C SER A 251 -15.76 -5.18 -10.28
N PRO A 252 -16.16 -5.48 -9.03
CA PRO A 252 -17.35 -6.28 -8.75
C PRO A 252 -18.61 -5.68 -9.33
N PHE A 253 -18.62 -4.37 -9.54
CA PHE A 253 -19.76 -3.62 -10.07
C PHE A 253 -19.73 -3.40 -11.58
N GLU A 254 -18.73 -3.92 -12.30
CA GLU A 254 -18.68 -3.82 -13.77
C GLU A 254 -19.91 -4.49 -14.40
N GLY A 255 -20.63 -3.73 -15.25
CA GLY A 255 -21.89 -4.18 -15.85
C GLY A 255 -23.11 -4.16 -14.91
N VAL A 256 -22.92 -3.84 -13.63
CA VAL A 256 -23.97 -3.77 -12.60
C VAL A 256 -24.35 -2.33 -12.29
N LEU A 257 -23.38 -1.52 -11.87
CA LEU A 257 -23.55 -0.08 -11.68
C LEU A 257 -23.16 0.68 -12.94
N GLN A 258 -23.67 1.91 -13.05
CA GLN A 258 -23.33 2.83 -14.13
C GLN A 258 -23.23 4.26 -13.62
N LYS A 259 -22.66 5.15 -14.44
CA LYS A 259 -22.65 6.58 -14.16
C LYS A 259 -24.06 7.11 -13.90
N ASN A 260 -24.21 7.96 -12.92
CA ASN A 260 -25.44 8.57 -12.41
C ASN A 260 -26.34 7.64 -11.59
N ASP A 261 -25.95 6.43 -11.28
CA ASP A 261 -26.61 5.67 -10.19
C ASP A 261 -26.34 6.37 -8.86
N VAL A 262 -27.29 6.30 -7.96
CA VAL A 262 -27.11 6.77 -6.59
C VAL A 262 -27.06 5.56 -5.66
N LEU A 263 -25.90 5.33 -5.05
CA LEU A 263 -25.69 4.25 -4.10
C LEU A 263 -26.28 4.64 -2.75
N MET A 264 -27.37 3.97 -2.36
CA MET A 264 -28.14 4.25 -1.16
C MET A 264 -27.74 3.38 0.02
N LYS A 265 -27.28 2.14 -0.26
CA LYS A 265 -26.99 1.17 0.79
C LYS A 265 -25.99 0.13 0.32
N LEU A 266 -25.10 -0.29 1.24
CA LEU A 266 -24.22 -1.45 1.11
C LEU A 266 -24.47 -2.39 2.29
N ASP A 267 -24.79 -3.65 2.01
CA ASP A 267 -25.29 -4.61 3.01
C ASP A 267 -26.39 -3.98 3.88
N ASN A 268 -26.18 -3.92 5.19
CA ASN A 268 -27.13 -3.34 6.13
C ASN A 268 -26.89 -1.84 6.41
N TYR A 269 -25.87 -1.23 5.77
CA TYR A 269 -25.45 0.14 6.07
C TYR A 269 -26.04 1.13 5.06
N PRO A 270 -26.99 1.99 5.47
CA PRO A 270 -27.38 3.15 4.67
C PRO A 270 -26.17 4.06 4.44
N VAL A 271 -25.97 4.52 3.21
CA VAL A 271 -24.90 5.45 2.84
C VAL A 271 -25.47 6.86 2.86
N GLU A 272 -24.85 7.75 3.61
CA GLU A 272 -25.21 9.17 3.66
C GLU A 272 -24.74 9.90 2.39
N TYR A 273 -25.20 11.13 2.19
CA TYR A 273 -24.86 11.93 1.00
C TYR A 273 -23.37 12.35 0.92
N ASP A 274 -22.66 12.32 2.05
CA ASP A 274 -21.23 12.58 2.19
C ASP A 274 -20.36 11.30 2.11
N GLY A 275 -20.98 10.15 1.82
CA GLY A 275 -20.30 8.86 1.75
C GLY A 275 -20.04 8.21 3.11
N THR A 276 -20.58 8.74 4.20
CA THR A 276 -20.45 8.10 5.50
C THR A 276 -21.53 7.06 5.76
N ILE A 277 -21.22 6.14 6.67
CA ILE A 277 -22.14 5.15 7.25
C ILE A 277 -22.04 5.18 8.76
N GLU A 278 -23.10 4.84 9.48
CA GLU A 278 -23.03 4.59 10.91
C GLU A 278 -22.53 3.17 11.16
N PHE A 279 -21.22 3.03 11.48
CA PHE A 279 -20.61 1.72 11.68
C PHE A 279 -20.78 1.19 13.10
N ARG A 280 -21.03 2.07 14.06
CA ARG A 280 -21.52 1.79 15.42
C ARG A 280 -22.33 2.99 15.92
N LYS A 281 -23.10 2.77 16.98
CA LYS A 281 -24.05 3.76 17.49
C LYS A 281 -23.44 5.15 17.68
N ASN A 282 -23.99 6.15 17.00
CA ASN A 282 -23.57 7.56 16.97
C ASN A 282 -22.14 7.80 16.43
N GLU A 283 -21.55 6.83 15.73
CA GLU A 283 -20.21 7.00 15.12
C GLU A 283 -20.30 6.65 13.62
N LYS A 284 -19.87 7.61 12.83
CA LYS A 284 -19.85 7.51 11.37
C LYS A 284 -18.43 7.34 10.85
N THR A 285 -18.31 6.63 9.73
CA THR A 285 -17.06 6.46 9.01
C THR A 285 -17.33 6.31 7.51
N ASP A 286 -16.31 6.26 6.67
CA ASP A 286 -16.42 6.05 5.23
C ASP A 286 -17.11 4.71 4.91
N PHE A 287 -17.94 4.67 3.87
CA PHE A 287 -18.68 3.47 3.47
C PHE A 287 -17.79 2.31 3.03
N SER A 288 -16.54 2.55 2.68
CA SER A 288 -15.56 1.49 2.40
C SER A 288 -15.26 0.59 3.61
N TYR A 289 -15.66 1.01 4.82
CA TYR A 289 -15.68 0.12 5.98
C TYR A 289 -16.40 -1.20 5.69
N VAL A 290 -17.48 -1.17 4.92
CA VAL A 290 -18.31 -2.37 4.64
C VAL A 290 -17.50 -3.42 3.89
N ASN A 291 -16.79 -3.04 2.81
CA ASN A 291 -16.00 -4.00 2.04
C ASN A 291 -14.73 -4.46 2.79
N GLN A 292 -14.21 -3.64 3.71
CA GLN A 292 -13.07 -4.01 4.56
C GLN A 292 -13.43 -5.06 5.63
N GLN A 293 -14.72 -5.29 5.89
CA GLN A 293 -15.20 -6.39 6.75
C GLN A 293 -15.49 -7.67 5.95
N LYS A 294 -15.23 -7.68 4.65
CA LYS A 294 -15.46 -8.78 3.73
C LYS A 294 -14.14 -9.44 3.30
N LYS A 295 -14.28 -10.66 2.80
CA LYS A 295 -13.20 -11.40 2.11
C LYS A 295 -13.53 -11.55 0.63
N TYR A 296 -12.50 -11.80 -0.17
CA TYR A 296 -12.75 -12.24 -1.54
C TYR A 296 -13.55 -13.56 -1.51
N GLY A 297 -14.56 -13.65 -2.38
CA GLY A 297 -15.53 -14.73 -2.41
C GLY A 297 -16.85 -14.43 -1.73
N ASP A 298 -16.89 -13.44 -0.81
CA ASP A 298 -18.14 -13.01 -0.16
C ASP A 298 -19.06 -12.30 -1.13
N ASN A 299 -20.37 -12.28 -0.78
CA ASN A 299 -21.36 -11.46 -1.45
C ASN A 299 -21.51 -10.11 -0.75
N LEU A 300 -21.70 -9.07 -1.55
CA LEU A 300 -22.01 -7.71 -1.11
C LEU A 300 -23.34 -7.29 -1.70
N SER A 301 -24.33 -7.04 -0.87
CA SER A 301 -25.64 -6.53 -1.31
C SER A 301 -25.58 -5.01 -1.46
N TYR A 302 -26.36 -4.49 -2.39
CA TYR A 302 -26.47 -3.07 -2.66
C TYR A 302 -27.91 -2.65 -2.92
N GLU A 303 -28.18 -1.38 -2.64
CA GLU A 303 -29.39 -0.69 -3.05
C GLU A 303 -28.99 0.61 -3.75
N ILE A 304 -29.56 0.85 -4.92
CA ILE A 304 -29.35 2.06 -5.72
C ILE A 304 -30.64 2.69 -6.18
N ILE A 305 -30.57 3.98 -6.53
CA ILE A 305 -31.59 4.64 -7.34
C ILE A 305 -31.05 4.84 -8.75
N ARG A 306 -31.76 4.31 -9.75
CA ARG A 306 -31.50 4.49 -11.17
C ARG A 306 -32.82 4.87 -11.86
N ASP A 307 -32.81 5.94 -12.65
CA ASP A 307 -33.99 6.45 -13.34
C ASP A 307 -35.23 6.66 -12.39
N LYS A 308 -34.92 7.20 -11.20
CA LYS A 308 -35.89 7.46 -10.11
C LYS A 308 -36.56 6.19 -9.54
N LYS A 309 -35.97 5.03 -9.77
CA LYS A 309 -36.45 3.73 -9.28
C LYS A 309 -35.39 3.07 -8.43
N THR A 310 -35.84 2.54 -7.29
CA THR A 310 -34.96 1.71 -6.43
C THR A 310 -34.70 0.37 -7.12
N LYS A 311 -33.44 -0.02 -7.12
CA LYS A 311 -32.96 -1.33 -7.55
C LYS A 311 -32.06 -1.93 -6.47
N THR A 312 -32.22 -3.21 -6.23
CA THR A 312 -31.40 -3.97 -5.28
C THR A 312 -30.73 -5.15 -5.96
N GLY A 313 -29.61 -5.58 -5.45
CA GLY A 313 -28.92 -6.75 -5.96
C GLY A 313 -27.76 -7.16 -5.06
N GLN A 314 -27.01 -8.14 -5.53
CA GLN A 314 -25.79 -8.60 -4.88
C GLN A 314 -24.68 -8.77 -5.93
N VAL A 315 -23.44 -8.50 -5.54
CA VAL A 315 -22.25 -8.79 -6.33
C VAL A 315 -21.31 -9.70 -5.53
N LYS A 316 -20.63 -10.59 -6.22
CA LYS A 316 -19.56 -11.40 -5.61
C LYS A 316 -18.26 -10.61 -5.65
N LEU A 317 -17.57 -10.53 -4.51
CA LEU A 317 -16.29 -9.86 -4.38
C LEU A 317 -15.17 -10.77 -4.88
N GLU A 318 -14.91 -10.76 -6.18
CA GLU A 318 -13.85 -11.58 -6.80
C GLU A 318 -12.53 -10.83 -6.81
N LYS A 319 -11.41 -11.56 -6.58
CA LYS A 319 -10.07 -11.00 -6.69
C LYS A 319 -9.71 -10.84 -8.17
N LYS A 320 -9.84 -9.61 -8.66
CA LYS A 320 -9.50 -9.22 -10.03
C LYS A 320 -8.62 -7.97 -9.98
N ASP A 321 -7.76 -7.84 -10.97
CA ASP A 321 -6.94 -6.65 -11.15
C ASP A 321 -7.79 -5.49 -11.67
N ILE A 322 -8.29 -4.67 -10.74
CA ILE A 322 -9.12 -3.50 -11.04
C ILE A 322 -8.21 -2.41 -11.62
N LYS A 323 -8.48 -2.00 -12.83
CA LYS A 323 -7.68 -0.99 -13.53
C LYS A 323 -8.16 0.43 -13.18
N TYR A 324 -7.57 1.02 -12.15
CA TYR A 324 -7.81 2.42 -11.78
C TYR A 324 -7.03 3.40 -12.64
N THR A 325 -5.84 3.01 -13.10
CA THR A 325 -4.86 3.85 -13.75
C THR A 325 -3.98 3.02 -14.72
N VAL A 326 -3.25 3.67 -15.60
CA VAL A 326 -2.20 3.05 -16.45
C VAL A 326 -0.87 2.87 -15.70
N VAL A 327 -0.77 3.44 -14.50
CA VAL A 327 0.36 3.18 -13.60
C VAL A 327 0.18 1.81 -13.01
N THR A 328 1.16 0.94 -13.17
CA THR A 328 1.11 -0.43 -12.65
C THR A 328 1.29 -0.42 -11.13
N GLU A 329 0.27 -0.88 -10.41
CA GLU A 329 0.35 -1.05 -8.95
C GLU A 329 1.26 -2.23 -8.64
N VAL A 330 2.26 -1.99 -7.80
CA VAL A 330 3.21 -3.01 -7.34
C VAL A 330 3.42 -2.89 -5.84
N THR A 331 3.86 -3.98 -5.20
CA THR A 331 4.27 -3.95 -3.80
C THR A 331 5.58 -3.18 -3.62
N ILE A 332 5.79 -2.62 -2.43
CA ILE A 332 7.03 -1.90 -2.09
C ILE A 332 8.27 -2.81 -2.25
N GLU A 333 8.10 -4.13 -2.08
CA GLU A 333 9.18 -5.13 -2.21
C GLU A 333 9.43 -5.59 -3.65
N THR A 334 8.67 -5.09 -4.64
CA THR A 334 8.88 -5.46 -6.05
C THR A 334 10.14 -4.81 -6.60
N PRO A 335 11.13 -5.59 -7.07
CA PRO A 335 12.30 -5.03 -7.73
C PRO A 335 11.90 -4.36 -9.05
N PRO A 336 12.56 -3.28 -9.45
CA PRO A 336 12.29 -2.64 -10.74
C PRO A 336 12.61 -3.58 -11.91
N SER A 337 11.68 -3.72 -12.84
CA SER A 337 11.96 -4.26 -14.17
C SER A 337 12.62 -3.16 -14.99
N TYR A 338 13.65 -3.48 -15.76
CA TYR A 338 14.37 -2.46 -16.52
C TYR A 338 15.00 -2.98 -17.80
N MET A 339 15.27 -2.05 -18.73
CA MET A 339 16.08 -2.27 -19.91
C MET A 339 16.99 -1.06 -20.14
N VAL A 340 18.27 -1.30 -20.37
CA VAL A 340 19.24 -0.30 -20.82
C VAL A 340 19.55 -0.55 -22.28
N TYR A 341 19.32 0.44 -23.15
CA TYR A 341 19.62 0.36 -24.57
C TYR A 341 20.27 1.66 -25.05
N GLY A 342 21.51 1.60 -25.54
CA GLY A 342 22.25 2.79 -25.93
C GLY A 342 22.41 3.84 -24.83
N GLY A 343 22.46 3.40 -23.56
CA GLY A 343 22.51 4.29 -22.38
C GLY A 343 21.16 4.87 -21.94
N LEU A 344 20.07 4.57 -22.63
CA LEU A 344 18.71 4.92 -22.23
C LEU A 344 18.21 3.86 -21.24
N LEU A 345 17.82 4.27 -20.02
CA LEU A 345 17.23 3.40 -19.01
C LEU A 345 15.71 3.49 -19.07
N PHE A 346 15.08 2.39 -19.44
CA PHE A 346 13.63 2.25 -19.50
C PHE A 346 13.11 1.36 -18.38
N GLU A 347 11.99 1.75 -17.78
CA GLU A 347 11.25 0.96 -16.80
C GLU A 347 9.74 1.01 -17.10
N PRO A 348 8.94 0.04 -16.60
CA PRO A 348 7.49 0.21 -16.58
C PRO A 348 7.13 1.31 -15.58
N LEU A 349 6.11 2.10 -15.90
CA LEU A 349 5.61 3.14 -15.02
C LEU A 349 4.84 2.49 -13.86
N THR A 350 5.50 2.35 -12.71
CA THR A 350 4.95 1.70 -11.51
C THR A 350 4.63 2.70 -10.40
N SER A 351 3.77 2.27 -9.46
CA SER A 351 3.46 3.07 -8.27
C SER A 351 4.72 3.44 -7.46
N ASN A 352 5.70 2.53 -7.37
CA ASN A 352 6.95 2.78 -6.66
C ASN A 352 7.79 3.88 -7.33
N TYR A 353 7.90 3.84 -8.67
CA TYR A 353 8.59 4.89 -9.41
C TYR A 353 7.87 6.24 -9.30
N MET A 354 6.53 6.22 -9.43
CA MET A 354 5.69 7.42 -9.32
C MET A 354 5.84 8.13 -7.97
N ALA A 355 6.08 7.41 -6.89
CA ALA A 355 6.28 8.02 -5.57
C ALA A 355 7.45 9.03 -5.55
N GLY A 356 8.47 8.83 -6.40
CA GLY A 356 9.61 9.74 -6.54
C GLY A 356 9.42 10.87 -7.57
N VAL A 357 8.44 10.77 -8.48
CA VAL A 357 8.31 11.67 -9.63
C VAL A 357 6.90 12.22 -9.86
N ILE A 358 6.01 12.08 -8.88
CA ILE A 358 4.59 12.45 -9.01
C ILE A 358 4.36 13.90 -9.45
N GLU A 359 5.22 14.82 -9.03
CA GLU A 359 5.14 16.22 -9.43
C GLU A 359 5.37 16.42 -10.95
N LYS A 360 6.13 15.52 -11.58
CA LYS A 360 6.48 15.59 -13.00
C LYS A 360 5.52 14.80 -13.89
N LEU A 361 5.09 13.63 -13.43
CA LEU A 361 4.30 12.69 -14.20
C LEU A 361 2.86 12.50 -13.68
N GLY A 362 2.45 13.22 -12.64
CA GLY A 362 1.13 13.04 -12.01
C GLY A 362 -0.05 13.22 -12.96
N SER A 363 0.09 14.05 -14.00
CA SER A 363 -0.96 14.23 -15.02
C SER A 363 -1.31 12.94 -15.81
N VAL A 364 -0.46 11.92 -15.77
CA VAL A 364 -0.73 10.62 -16.43
C VAL A 364 -1.98 9.94 -15.86
N TYR A 365 -2.30 10.18 -14.59
CA TYR A 365 -3.49 9.62 -13.95
C TYR A 365 -4.80 10.09 -14.58
N ASP A 366 -4.82 11.26 -15.23
CA ASP A 366 -6.00 11.86 -15.87
C ASP A 366 -6.12 11.52 -17.36
N ARG A 367 -5.16 10.80 -17.93
CA ARG A 367 -5.05 10.54 -19.37
C ARG A 367 -5.72 9.23 -19.76
N GLU A 368 -7.05 9.24 -19.81
CA GLU A 368 -7.86 8.04 -20.11
C GLU A 368 -7.59 7.43 -21.50
N GLU A 369 -7.12 8.19 -22.48
CA GLU A 369 -6.76 7.69 -23.80
C GLU A 369 -5.67 6.62 -23.75
N LEU A 370 -4.74 6.72 -22.78
CA LEU A 370 -3.64 5.75 -22.60
C LEU A 370 -4.13 4.39 -22.10
N TYR A 371 -5.24 4.35 -21.34
CA TYR A 371 -5.80 3.08 -20.82
C TYR A 371 -6.35 2.15 -21.89
N LYS A 372 -6.66 2.69 -23.09
CA LYS A 372 -7.20 1.92 -24.20
C LYS A 372 -6.10 1.19 -24.97
N ASP A 373 -4.94 1.83 -25.06
CA ASP A 373 -3.87 1.40 -25.95
C ASP A 373 -2.80 0.57 -25.24
N TYR A 374 -2.59 0.83 -23.93
CA TYR A 374 -1.51 0.21 -23.16
C TYR A 374 -2.06 -0.57 -21.96
N LYS A 375 -1.44 -1.71 -21.69
CA LYS A 375 -1.59 -2.43 -20.44
C LYS A 375 -0.65 -1.86 -19.36
N GLU A 376 0.57 -1.50 -19.79
CA GLU A 376 1.61 -0.85 -18.99
C GLU A 376 2.24 0.25 -19.83
N LEU A 377 2.57 1.37 -19.19
CA LEU A 377 3.35 2.44 -19.82
C LEU A 377 4.84 2.24 -19.53
N VAL A 378 5.67 2.68 -20.46
CA VAL A 378 7.13 2.70 -20.32
C VAL A 378 7.61 4.12 -20.12
N VAL A 379 8.47 4.31 -19.15
CA VAL A 379 9.12 5.59 -18.85
C VAL A 379 10.62 5.50 -19.13
N LEU A 380 11.15 6.54 -19.79
CA LEU A 380 12.59 6.78 -19.86
C LEU A 380 13.02 7.44 -18.53
N VAL A 381 13.58 6.64 -17.66
CA VAL A 381 13.93 7.02 -16.29
C VAL A 381 15.17 7.91 -16.26
N ARG A 382 16.18 7.50 -17.05
CA ARG A 382 17.50 8.13 -17.02
C ARG A 382 18.20 7.93 -18.37
N VAL A 383 19.00 8.91 -18.73
CA VAL A 383 20.02 8.79 -19.78
C VAL A 383 21.40 8.67 -19.12
N LEU A 384 22.13 7.64 -19.46
CA LEU A 384 23.53 7.44 -19.10
C LEU A 384 24.36 8.06 -20.22
N PRO A 385 24.93 9.27 -20.04
CA PRO A 385 25.60 9.98 -21.13
C PRO A 385 26.72 9.14 -21.78
N PHE A 386 26.65 8.99 -23.10
CA PHE A 386 27.64 8.28 -23.91
C PHE A 386 27.59 8.82 -25.34
N ASP A 387 28.60 8.51 -26.17
CA ASP A 387 28.65 9.07 -27.53
C ASP A 387 27.41 8.74 -28.35
N VAL A 388 26.91 7.51 -28.24
CA VAL A 388 25.73 7.03 -28.99
C VAL A 388 24.43 7.79 -28.68
N ASN A 389 24.31 8.41 -27.51
CA ASN A 389 23.11 9.15 -27.08
C ASN A 389 23.36 10.66 -26.90
N LEU A 390 24.39 11.18 -27.55
CA LEU A 390 24.74 12.60 -27.50
C LEU A 390 23.53 13.48 -27.88
N GLY A 391 23.23 14.47 -27.05
CA GLY A 391 22.12 15.40 -27.24
C GLY A 391 20.81 15.00 -26.52
N TYR A 392 20.72 13.83 -25.90
CA TYR A 392 19.52 13.35 -25.21
C TYR A 392 19.64 13.33 -23.67
N THR A 393 20.70 13.90 -23.09
CA THR A 393 20.98 13.83 -21.64
C THR A 393 19.84 14.31 -20.76
N ASP A 394 19.04 15.29 -21.23
CA ASP A 394 17.93 15.86 -20.48
C ASP A 394 16.58 15.16 -20.76
N ALA A 395 16.56 14.15 -21.63
CA ALA A 395 15.35 13.39 -21.98
C ALA A 395 14.99 12.38 -20.87
N VAL A 396 14.67 12.85 -19.68
CA VAL A 396 14.33 12.01 -18.51
C VAL A 396 12.89 12.22 -18.07
N ASN A 397 12.31 11.21 -17.44
CA ASN A 397 10.91 11.19 -17.00
C ASN A 397 9.93 11.38 -18.18
N GLN A 398 10.24 10.82 -19.35
CA GLN A 398 9.38 10.87 -20.53
C GLN A 398 8.65 9.53 -20.70
N ILE A 399 7.34 9.60 -20.97
CA ILE A 399 6.54 8.42 -21.30
C ILE A 399 6.77 8.09 -22.77
N ILE A 400 7.34 6.91 -23.02
CA ILE A 400 7.54 6.43 -24.38
C ILE A 400 6.27 5.75 -24.87
N VAL A 401 5.75 6.14 -26.01
CA VAL A 401 4.49 5.60 -26.56
C VAL A 401 4.67 4.74 -27.79
N LYS A 402 5.80 4.85 -28.52
CA LYS A 402 6.07 4.03 -29.68
C LYS A 402 7.56 3.68 -29.82
N VAL A 403 7.83 2.55 -30.49
CA VAL A 403 9.14 2.14 -30.98
C VAL A 403 9.03 1.97 -32.50
N ASN A 404 9.83 2.72 -33.28
CA ASN A 404 9.76 2.75 -34.74
C ASN A 404 8.33 2.94 -35.28
N GLY A 405 7.55 3.86 -34.69
CA GLY A 405 6.17 4.17 -35.07
C GLY A 405 5.13 3.17 -34.59
N GLU A 406 5.52 2.05 -33.99
CA GLU A 406 4.60 1.02 -33.49
C GLU A 406 4.34 1.15 -31.99
N LYS A 407 3.07 1.10 -31.58
CA LYS A 407 2.67 0.97 -30.16
C LYS A 407 3.08 -0.40 -29.62
N TYR A 408 3.32 -0.46 -28.34
CA TYR A 408 3.54 -1.70 -27.58
C TYR A 408 2.36 -1.93 -26.62
N LYS A 409 2.26 -3.13 -26.07
CA LYS A 409 1.18 -3.50 -25.15
C LYS A 409 1.58 -3.33 -23.67
N ASP A 410 2.76 -3.84 -23.32
CA ASP A 410 3.33 -3.88 -21.99
C ASP A 410 4.87 -3.79 -22.08
N PHE A 411 5.56 -3.72 -20.94
CA PHE A 411 7.02 -3.55 -20.92
C PHE A 411 7.76 -4.71 -21.60
N LYS A 412 7.23 -5.93 -21.50
CA LYS A 412 7.83 -7.08 -22.18
C LYS A 412 7.72 -6.97 -23.70
N ASP A 413 6.58 -6.53 -24.21
CA ASP A 413 6.37 -6.27 -25.64
C ASP A 413 7.25 -5.11 -26.15
N PHE A 414 7.38 -4.05 -25.32
CA PHE A 414 8.33 -2.97 -25.59
C PHE A 414 9.76 -3.49 -25.74
N ALA A 415 10.25 -4.24 -24.77
CA ALA A 415 11.60 -4.81 -24.80
C ALA A 415 11.81 -5.73 -26.00
N GLN A 416 10.79 -6.52 -26.38
CA GLN A 416 10.86 -7.38 -27.56
C GLN A 416 10.92 -6.57 -28.86
N LYS A 417 10.16 -5.47 -28.98
CA LYS A 417 10.23 -4.58 -30.14
C LYS A 417 11.61 -3.95 -30.26
N VAL A 418 12.21 -3.48 -29.17
CA VAL A 418 13.59 -2.96 -29.16
C VAL A 418 14.58 -4.03 -29.62
N LYS A 419 14.52 -5.24 -29.05
CA LYS A 419 15.39 -6.37 -29.42
C LYS A 419 15.27 -6.79 -30.88
N ASN A 420 14.13 -6.56 -31.53
CA ASN A 420 13.88 -6.96 -32.91
C ASN A 420 14.49 -6.01 -33.94
N VAL A 421 14.87 -4.79 -33.58
CA VAL A 421 15.55 -3.86 -34.48
C VAL A 421 17.02 -4.26 -34.60
N LYS A 422 17.44 -4.81 -35.71
CA LYS A 422 18.76 -5.39 -35.91
C LYS A 422 19.72 -4.52 -36.73
N SER A 423 19.23 -3.49 -37.36
CA SER A 423 20.04 -2.58 -38.19
C SER A 423 19.29 -1.29 -38.47
N GLY A 424 20.01 -0.26 -38.91
CA GLY A 424 19.48 1.05 -39.20
C GLY A 424 19.26 1.84 -37.90
N PHE A 425 18.17 2.57 -37.83
CA PHE A 425 17.88 3.41 -36.67
C PHE A 425 16.75 2.83 -35.84
N ILE A 426 16.84 3.02 -34.53
CA ILE A 426 15.72 2.83 -33.61
C ILE A 426 15.22 4.20 -33.16
N VAL A 427 13.91 4.36 -33.16
CA VAL A 427 13.22 5.60 -32.82
C VAL A 427 12.28 5.36 -31.65
N PHE A 428 12.47 6.08 -30.55
CA PHE A 428 11.56 6.11 -29.41
C PHE A 428 10.78 7.41 -29.45
N GLU A 429 9.45 7.33 -29.64
CA GLU A 429 8.55 8.48 -29.64
C GLU A 429 7.93 8.64 -28.24
N ASN A 430 8.02 9.83 -27.66
CA ASN A 430 7.37 10.15 -26.40
C ASN A 430 5.91 10.58 -26.60
N ASP A 431 5.20 10.80 -25.52
CA ASP A 431 3.78 11.18 -25.50
C ASP A 431 3.51 12.64 -25.95
N ASN A 432 4.55 13.44 -26.15
CA ASN A 432 4.47 14.77 -26.76
C ASN A 432 4.78 14.74 -28.27
N GLY A 433 5.24 13.60 -28.80
CA GLY A 433 5.65 13.47 -30.20
C GLY A 433 7.11 13.78 -30.46
N ASP A 434 7.94 13.98 -29.41
CA ASP A 434 9.38 14.10 -29.59
C ASP A 434 10.00 12.72 -29.81
N GLU A 435 11.09 12.69 -30.58
CA GLU A 435 11.78 11.45 -30.94
C GLU A 435 13.20 11.39 -30.40
N ILE A 436 13.58 10.23 -29.88
CA ILE A 436 14.96 9.85 -29.58
C ILE A 436 15.40 8.82 -30.60
N VAL A 437 16.43 9.13 -31.35
CA VAL A 437 16.91 8.31 -32.47
C VAL A 437 18.33 7.83 -32.18
N LEU A 438 18.55 6.52 -32.23
CA LEU A 438 19.88 5.93 -32.09
C LEU A 438 20.24 5.06 -33.30
N ASP A 439 21.51 5.05 -33.70
CA ASP A 439 22.02 4.11 -34.66
C ASP A 439 22.30 2.75 -33.99
N VAL A 440 21.63 1.70 -34.47
CA VAL A 440 21.69 0.36 -33.88
C VAL A 440 23.12 -0.19 -33.93
N LYS A 441 23.87 0.09 -34.98
CA LYS A 441 25.26 -0.34 -35.09
C LYS A 441 26.15 0.32 -34.05
N GLU A 442 26.03 1.62 -33.86
CA GLU A 442 26.77 2.36 -32.81
C GLU A 442 26.41 1.88 -31.42
N VAL A 443 25.12 1.60 -31.15
CA VAL A 443 24.66 1.03 -29.88
C VAL A 443 25.37 -0.29 -29.59
N GLU A 444 25.43 -1.21 -30.57
CA GLU A 444 26.08 -2.52 -30.38
C GLU A 444 27.60 -2.40 -30.24
N GLU A 445 28.24 -1.52 -31.02
CA GLU A 445 29.69 -1.27 -30.93
C GLU A 445 30.11 -0.69 -29.58
N GLN A 446 29.29 0.17 -29.00
CA GLN A 446 29.61 0.86 -27.72
C GLN A 446 29.05 0.16 -26.47
N ARG A 447 28.25 -0.89 -26.64
CA ARG A 447 27.52 -1.55 -25.56
C ARG A 447 28.39 -2.01 -24.41
N GLU A 448 29.48 -2.73 -24.69
CA GLU A 448 30.35 -3.29 -23.65
C GLU A 448 31.06 -2.19 -22.85
N GLU A 449 31.56 -1.16 -23.51
CA GLU A 449 32.22 -0.03 -22.87
C GLU A 449 31.25 0.77 -22.01
N LEU A 450 30.04 1.03 -22.49
CA LEU A 450 28.98 1.68 -21.73
C LEU A 450 28.64 0.88 -20.47
N MET A 451 28.43 -0.43 -20.58
CA MET A 451 28.12 -1.29 -19.44
C MET A 451 29.24 -1.27 -18.40
N GLN A 452 30.52 -1.27 -18.82
CA GLN A 452 31.65 -1.17 -17.91
C GLN A 452 31.73 0.17 -17.21
N ASN A 453 31.57 1.28 -17.95
CA ASN A 453 31.68 2.64 -17.40
C ASN A 453 30.60 2.91 -16.32
N TYR A 454 29.43 2.32 -16.46
CA TYR A 454 28.30 2.49 -15.52
C TYR A 454 28.11 1.31 -14.56
N ASN A 455 29.06 0.34 -14.53
CA ASN A 455 28.98 -0.87 -13.70
C ASN A 455 27.65 -1.63 -13.85
N ILE A 456 27.16 -1.75 -15.08
CA ILE A 456 25.91 -2.44 -15.39
C ILE A 456 26.21 -3.94 -15.53
N SER A 457 25.68 -4.75 -14.62
CA SER A 457 25.88 -6.20 -14.62
C SER A 457 25.03 -6.93 -15.66
N SER A 458 23.89 -6.38 -16.02
CA SER A 458 22.99 -6.85 -17.06
C SER A 458 22.25 -5.65 -17.64
N ASP A 459 22.05 -5.61 -18.95
CA ASP A 459 21.30 -4.55 -19.63
C ASP A 459 19.81 -4.69 -19.51
N MET A 460 19.32 -5.73 -18.88
CA MET A 460 17.91 -5.93 -18.59
C MET A 460 17.67 -6.81 -17.36
N SER A 461 16.51 -6.64 -16.74
CA SER A 461 16.04 -7.46 -15.63
C SER A 461 15.68 -8.89 -16.10
N ASP A 462 15.72 -9.85 -15.16
CA ASP A 462 15.53 -11.27 -15.48
C ASP A 462 14.12 -11.60 -15.99
N ASP A 463 13.12 -10.86 -15.58
CA ASP A 463 11.71 -11.06 -15.94
C ASP A 463 11.36 -10.72 -17.40
N ILE A 464 12.25 -9.98 -18.10
CA ILE A 464 12.09 -9.60 -19.52
C ILE A 464 13.19 -10.14 -20.46
N LYS A 465 14.11 -10.97 -19.95
CA LYS A 465 15.16 -11.63 -20.76
C LYS A 465 14.65 -12.61 -21.82
#